data_c521b9345c6ef05e1c356debcf84761a
#
_entry.id   c521b9345c6ef05e1c356debcf84761a
#
_cell.length_a   1.000
_cell.length_b   1.000
_cell.length_c   1.000
_cell.angle_alpha   90.00
_cell.angle_beta   90.00
_cell.angle_gamma   90.00
#
_symmetry.space_group_name_H-M   'P 1'
#
loop_
_entity.id
_entity.type
_entity.pdbx_description
1 polymer ?
#
loop_
_entity_poly.entity_id
_entity_poly.type
_entity_poly.pdbx_seq_one_letter_code
_entity_poly.pdbx_strand_id
1 'polypeptide(L)'
;MAERRKIKTEKGLALVPGANKLSDGYNFALEVPEGSNASLVLYKKRARKPFVEIPFTEENRTGNMYALAIPDFKSEDYEYNFMVDGKVYTDPCAYRILGRERFGAAADSDPHKVRCGFLKNEVFDWENDRNPQVPYYEMVLYKLHVRGYTKANRSIRGVKGTFQALEEMIPYWKELGINTIELMPAYEFMESGIASDPTTAGMVSEKRTEGRVNFWGYIPGYYFAPKRSYCATDDPEKEFKTLIKKLHQAGIACIMEMYFPKESNPVVTLRALQFWKLYYHVDGFHVLGEGVPTELLMHDAILSDTKLMFHDFNEDQVIRKKNLAGKCIAQYNPGFLQDMRCFLKSDEDMVGAAAYRTRRNPGAYAVVNYMACQDGFTLNDMVTYNYRHNEANQENNQDGSSYNYSWNCGVEGPSRKMQIRQMRERQLRNAFLMVLLGQGVPMIYGGDEICNSQNGNNNAYCQDNQVGWIDWKGIKKNEKMLQFVKQAIAFRREHPILHVPEEMRGVDYKTKGLPDVSLHGERAWYLNAENTSRLLGIMYYGAYAQKADGSEDESVYIAYNFHWETREFALPNLGHKHWKKVIDTSAVKENGFLDESEEKYSKKLEIGPRTIVVLLAVEEEKKDASVAAL
;
A
#
# COMPACT_ATOMS: atom_id res chain seq x y z
N MET A 1 -28.02 -51.60 6.98
CA MET A 1 -26.70 -50.97 6.83
C MET A 1 -26.57 -50.63 5.36
N ALA A 2 -26.71 -49.37 4.97
CA ALA A 2 -26.50 -48.95 3.58
C ALA A 2 -25.02 -49.20 3.22
N GLU A 3 -24.76 -49.96 2.18
CA GLU A 3 -23.43 -50.14 1.60
C GLU A 3 -22.81 -48.75 1.39
N ARG A 4 -21.76 -48.41 2.15
CA ARG A 4 -20.91 -47.27 1.88
C ARG A 4 -20.30 -47.55 0.50
N ARG A 5 -20.78 -46.89 -0.57
CA ARG A 5 -20.12 -46.90 -1.88
C ARG A 5 -18.67 -46.49 -1.66
N LYS A 6 -17.75 -47.45 -1.84
CA LYS A 6 -16.31 -47.19 -1.82
C LYS A 6 -16.01 -46.15 -2.93
N ILE A 7 -15.54 -44.98 -2.53
CA ILE A 7 -15.04 -43.99 -3.52
C ILE A 7 -13.80 -44.63 -4.19
N LYS A 8 -13.85 -44.72 -5.52
CA LYS A 8 -12.70 -45.19 -6.31
C LYS A 8 -11.61 -44.16 -6.23
N THR A 9 -10.39 -44.56 -5.92
CA THR A 9 -9.19 -43.72 -5.89
C THR A 9 -8.12 -44.31 -6.81
N GLU A 10 -7.30 -43.43 -7.35
CA GLU A 10 -6.15 -43.77 -8.18
C GLU A 10 -4.94 -43.01 -7.66
N LYS A 11 -3.74 -43.36 -8.11
CA LYS A 11 -2.52 -42.61 -7.79
C LYS A 11 -2.66 -41.19 -8.36
N GLY A 12 -2.44 -40.18 -7.53
CA GLY A 12 -2.51 -38.78 -7.89
C GLY A 12 -1.18 -38.21 -8.40
N LEU A 13 -1.21 -36.94 -8.77
CA LEU A 13 -0.08 -36.15 -9.18
C LEU A 13 0.45 -35.33 -8.00
N ALA A 14 1.66 -35.61 -7.54
CA ALA A 14 2.29 -34.93 -6.40
C ALA A 14 2.81 -33.53 -6.72
N LEU A 15 2.81 -33.13 -8.01
CA LEU A 15 3.47 -31.90 -8.46
C LEU A 15 2.78 -30.61 -7.97
N VAL A 16 1.47 -30.66 -7.78
CA VAL A 16 0.64 -29.49 -7.45
C VAL A 16 -0.12 -29.73 -6.16
N PRO A 17 0.31 -29.13 -5.02
CA PRO A 17 -0.40 -29.22 -3.75
C PRO A 17 -1.83 -28.69 -3.83
N GLY A 18 -2.69 -29.19 -2.93
CA GLY A 18 -4.09 -28.80 -2.83
C GLY A 18 -5.04 -29.69 -3.63
N ALA A 19 -6.30 -29.26 -3.75
CA ALA A 19 -7.32 -29.94 -4.54
C ALA A 19 -7.40 -29.31 -5.93
N ASN A 20 -6.94 -30.05 -6.94
CA ASN A 20 -6.82 -29.56 -8.32
C ASN A 20 -7.71 -30.35 -9.27
N LYS A 21 -8.42 -29.65 -10.16
CA LYS A 21 -9.28 -30.26 -11.15
C LYS A 21 -8.47 -31.01 -12.20
N LEU A 22 -8.88 -32.21 -12.52
CA LEU A 22 -8.43 -33.02 -13.66
C LEU A 22 -9.45 -33.00 -14.78
N SER A 23 -9.12 -33.59 -15.93
CA SER A 23 -10.08 -33.75 -17.05
C SER A 23 -11.34 -34.50 -16.64
N ASP A 24 -11.20 -35.50 -15.77
CA ASP A 24 -12.26 -36.42 -15.35
C ASP A 24 -12.34 -36.60 -13.83
N GLY A 25 -12.05 -35.60 -13.03
CA GLY A 25 -12.11 -35.70 -11.58
C GLY A 25 -11.30 -34.66 -10.84
N TYR A 26 -10.79 -35.03 -9.69
CA TYR A 26 -9.95 -34.17 -8.85
C TYR A 26 -8.75 -34.89 -8.28
N ASN A 27 -7.64 -34.18 -8.25
CA ASN A 27 -6.39 -34.57 -7.61
C ASN A 27 -6.29 -33.87 -6.26
N PHE A 28 -5.93 -34.63 -5.21
CA PHE A 28 -5.70 -34.11 -3.87
C PHE A 28 -4.24 -34.40 -3.50
N ALA A 29 -3.45 -33.37 -3.27
CA ALA A 29 -2.04 -33.51 -2.92
C ALA A 29 -1.69 -32.67 -1.69
N LEU A 30 -0.93 -33.26 -0.77
CA LEU A 30 -0.54 -32.66 0.50
C LEU A 30 0.93 -32.96 0.81
N GLU A 31 1.66 -31.93 1.22
CA GLU A 31 2.98 -32.10 1.85
C GLU A 31 2.80 -32.50 3.31
N VAL A 32 3.46 -33.58 3.73
CA VAL A 32 3.33 -34.14 5.07
C VAL A 32 4.73 -34.40 5.65
N PRO A 33 4.98 -34.08 6.93
CA PRO A 33 6.24 -34.39 7.57
C PRO A 33 6.59 -35.88 7.47
N GLU A 34 7.86 -36.19 7.42
CA GLU A 34 8.33 -37.57 7.35
C GLU A 34 7.83 -38.39 8.56
N GLY A 35 7.30 -39.59 8.31
CA GLY A 35 6.77 -40.48 9.33
C GLY A 35 5.33 -40.18 9.79
N SER A 36 4.70 -39.11 9.29
CA SER A 36 3.30 -38.80 9.61
C SER A 36 2.32 -39.54 8.72
N ASN A 37 1.17 -39.88 9.28
CA ASN A 37 0.04 -40.48 8.55
C ASN A 37 -0.91 -39.37 8.09
N ALA A 38 -1.42 -39.51 6.87
CA ALA A 38 -2.39 -38.56 6.34
C ALA A 38 -3.61 -39.25 5.72
N SER A 39 -4.74 -38.56 5.71
CA SER A 39 -5.96 -38.94 5.02
C SER A 39 -6.67 -37.74 4.43
N LEU A 40 -7.47 -37.97 3.37
CA LEU A 40 -8.41 -37.00 2.81
C LEU A 40 -9.77 -37.21 3.50
N VAL A 41 -10.32 -36.16 4.07
CA VAL A 41 -11.63 -36.13 4.69
C VAL A 41 -12.61 -35.38 3.79
N LEU A 42 -13.64 -36.06 3.30
CA LEU A 42 -14.70 -35.45 2.51
C LEU A 42 -15.97 -35.24 3.33
N TYR A 43 -16.62 -34.11 3.09
CA TYR A 43 -17.91 -33.76 3.71
C TYR A 43 -18.93 -33.54 2.59
N LYS A 44 -20.16 -33.99 2.80
CA LYS A 44 -21.29 -33.53 1.97
C LYS A 44 -21.57 -32.07 2.32
N LYS A 45 -21.91 -31.26 1.33
CA LYS A 45 -22.30 -29.86 1.58
C LYS A 45 -23.35 -29.76 2.68
N ARG A 46 -23.14 -28.81 3.60
CA ARG A 46 -24.00 -28.55 4.78
C ARG A 46 -24.07 -29.69 5.79
N ALA A 47 -23.37 -30.80 5.62
CA ALA A 47 -23.32 -31.86 6.62
C ALA A 47 -22.42 -31.43 7.79
N ARG A 48 -22.77 -31.79 9.03
CA ARG A 48 -21.94 -31.47 10.21
C ARG A 48 -20.79 -32.46 10.42
N LYS A 49 -20.91 -33.69 9.93
CA LYS A 49 -19.94 -34.77 10.15
C LYS A 49 -19.25 -35.16 8.85
N PRO A 50 -18.03 -35.71 8.92
CA PRO A 50 -17.37 -36.32 7.77
C PRO A 50 -18.26 -37.34 7.08
N PHE A 51 -18.26 -37.33 5.76
CA PHE A 51 -18.94 -38.32 4.93
C PHE A 51 -18.06 -39.57 4.78
N VAL A 52 -16.78 -39.37 4.50
CA VAL A 52 -15.79 -40.43 4.35
C VAL A 52 -14.39 -39.89 4.65
N GLU A 53 -13.56 -40.77 5.20
CA GLU A 53 -12.13 -40.56 5.36
C GLU A 53 -11.40 -41.58 4.47
N ILE A 54 -10.48 -41.10 3.64
CA ILE A 54 -9.72 -41.90 2.67
C ILE A 54 -8.24 -41.77 3.05
N PRO A 55 -7.63 -42.83 3.59
CA PRO A 55 -6.23 -42.81 3.98
C PRO A 55 -5.33 -42.74 2.75
N PHE A 56 -4.25 -41.96 2.82
CA PHE A 56 -3.13 -42.06 1.89
C PHE A 56 -2.32 -43.30 2.25
N THR A 57 -1.86 -44.00 1.20
CA THR A 57 -1.00 -45.19 1.34
C THR A 57 0.39 -44.86 0.83
N GLU A 58 1.37 -45.72 1.07
CA GLU A 58 2.73 -45.57 0.51
C GLU A 58 2.74 -45.51 -1.03
N GLU A 59 1.75 -46.11 -1.69
CA GLU A 59 1.61 -46.01 -3.16
C GLU A 59 1.26 -44.59 -3.63
N ASN A 60 0.65 -43.79 -2.76
CA ASN A 60 0.32 -42.39 -3.02
C ASN A 60 1.47 -41.43 -2.72
N ARG A 61 2.59 -41.91 -2.17
CA ARG A 61 3.70 -41.10 -1.70
C ARG A 61 4.77 -40.87 -2.77
N THR A 62 5.30 -39.65 -2.81
CA THR A 62 6.47 -39.26 -3.58
C THR A 62 7.26 -38.23 -2.77
N GLY A 63 8.41 -38.62 -2.20
CA GLY A 63 9.12 -37.79 -1.23
C GLY A 63 8.23 -37.54 0.02
N ASN A 64 8.04 -36.29 0.39
CA ASN A 64 7.12 -35.87 1.47
C ASN A 64 5.71 -35.51 0.97
N MET A 65 5.42 -35.73 -0.31
CA MET A 65 4.10 -35.47 -0.88
C MET A 65 3.26 -36.74 -0.93
N TYR A 66 2.03 -36.66 -0.45
CA TYR A 66 0.98 -37.63 -0.73
C TYR A 66 0.03 -37.09 -1.80
N ALA A 67 -0.34 -37.91 -2.76
CA ALA A 67 -1.28 -37.53 -3.79
C ALA A 67 -2.20 -38.68 -4.19
N LEU A 68 -3.51 -38.43 -4.24
CA LEU A 68 -4.51 -39.34 -4.78
C LEU A 68 -5.45 -38.60 -5.71
N ALA A 69 -5.96 -39.32 -6.73
CA ALA A 69 -6.98 -38.82 -7.62
C ALA A 69 -8.32 -39.55 -7.39
N ILE A 70 -9.40 -38.83 -7.55
CA ILE A 70 -10.77 -39.38 -7.49
C ILE A 70 -11.40 -39.10 -8.86
N PRO A 71 -11.54 -40.15 -9.72
CA PRO A 71 -12.23 -40.04 -11.00
C PRO A 71 -13.71 -39.70 -10.81
N ASP A 72 -14.32 -39.06 -11.78
CA ASP A 72 -15.73 -38.66 -11.82
C ASP A 72 -16.21 -37.87 -10.58
N PHE A 73 -15.28 -37.17 -9.92
CA PHE A 73 -15.57 -36.42 -8.71
C PHE A 73 -16.33 -35.13 -9.00
N LYS A 74 -17.51 -34.98 -8.38
CA LYS A 74 -18.36 -33.79 -8.47
C LYS A 74 -18.08 -32.84 -7.31
N SER A 75 -17.17 -31.90 -7.49
CA SER A 75 -16.73 -30.95 -6.45
C SER A 75 -17.87 -30.10 -5.89
N GLU A 76 -18.92 -29.86 -6.67
CA GLU A 76 -20.11 -29.12 -6.26
C GLU A 76 -20.92 -29.77 -5.13
N ASP A 77 -20.74 -31.08 -4.87
CA ASP A 77 -21.45 -31.85 -3.84
C ASP A 77 -20.68 -31.93 -2.53
N TYR A 78 -19.41 -31.56 -2.52
CA TYR A 78 -18.49 -31.83 -1.42
C TYR A 78 -17.76 -30.59 -0.92
N GLU A 79 -17.23 -30.73 0.28
CA GLU A 79 -16.19 -29.94 0.94
C GLU A 79 -15.13 -30.92 1.44
N TYR A 80 -13.91 -30.44 1.74
CA TYR A 80 -12.87 -31.32 2.20
C TYR A 80 -11.98 -30.70 3.28
N ASN A 81 -11.23 -31.53 3.95
CA ASN A 81 -10.01 -31.22 4.71
C ASN A 81 -9.04 -32.38 4.56
N PHE A 82 -7.83 -32.20 5.03
CA PHE A 82 -6.94 -33.31 5.31
C PHE A 82 -6.98 -33.67 6.79
N MET A 83 -6.45 -34.81 7.13
CA MET A 83 -6.14 -35.21 8.49
C MET A 83 -4.69 -35.64 8.53
N VAL A 84 -3.92 -35.14 9.47
CA VAL A 84 -2.52 -35.51 9.68
C VAL A 84 -2.37 -35.95 11.15
N ASP A 85 -1.88 -37.14 11.37
CA ASP A 85 -1.70 -37.76 12.70
C ASP A 85 -2.95 -37.63 13.59
N GLY A 86 -4.14 -37.88 13.01
CA GLY A 86 -5.43 -37.84 13.71
C GLY A 86 -5.97 -36.42 14.01
N LYS A 87 -5.30 -35.36 13.50
CA LYS A 87 -5.80 -33.99 13.65
C LYS A 87 -6.28 -33.45 12.31
N VAL A 88 -7.41 -32.74 12.32
CA VAL A 88 -7.92 -32.04 11.13
C VAL A 88 -6.92 -30.97 10.71
N TYR A 89 -6.56 -31.01 9.45
CA TYR A 89 -5.61 -30.09 8.82
C TYR A 89 -6.29 -29.39 7.63
N THR A 90 -6.49 -28.09 7.75
CA THR A 90 -7.03 -27.26 6.68
C THR A 90 -5.95 -27.05 5.61
N ASP A 91 -6.27 -27.33 4.37
CA ASP A 91 -5.34 -27.24 3.25
C ASP A 91 -4.85 -25.78 3.05
N PRO A 92 -3.55 -25.50 3.20
CA PRO A 92 -3.01 -24.16 2.96
C PRO A 92 -3.10 -23.71 1.50
N CYS A 93 -3.29 -24.65 0.56
CA CYS A 93 -3.47 -24.38 -0.86
C CYS A 93 -4.94 -24.37 -1.29
N ALA A 94 -5.90 -24.37 -0.33
CA ALA A 94 -7.31 -24.33 -0.65
C ALA A 94 -7.72 -23.00 -1.30
N TYR A 95 -8.54 -23.09 -2.33
CA TYR A 95 -9.07 -21.94 -3.05
C TYR A 95 -10.24 -21.25 -2.33
N ARG A 96 -10.88 -21.92 -1.41
CA ARG A 96 -11.98 -21.41 -0.58
C ARG A 96 -11.89 -21.97 0.82
N ILE A 97 -12.10 -21.09 1.80
CA ILE A 97 -12.23 -21.48 3.21
C ILE A 97 -13.67 -21.18 3.67
N LEU A 98 -14.30 -22.13 4.27
CA LEU A 98 -15.68 -22.08 4.78
C LEU A 98 -15.67 -22.16 6.31
N GLY A 99 -16.72 -21.64 6.96
CA GLY A 99 -16.84 -21.65 8.42
C GLY A 99 -16.15 -20.48 9.11
N ARG A 100 -15.70 -19.46 8.34
CA ARG A 100 -15.02 -18.23 8.82
C ARG A 100 -15.71 -16.96 8.37
N GLU A 101 -17.04 -16.96 8.35
CA GLU A 101 -17.84 -15.85 7.86
C GLU A 101 -17.79 -14.62 8.76
N ARG A 102 -17.52 -14.81 10.06
CA ARG A 102 -17.53 -13.74 11.05
C ARG A 102 -16.10 -13.40 11.50
N PHE A 103 -15.66 -12.19 11.21
CA PHE A 103 -14.37 -11.68 11.63
C PHE A 103 -14.22 -11.68 13.16
N GLY A 104 -13.08 -12.15 13.65
CA GLY A 104 -12.74 -12.17 15.07
C GLY A 104 -13.58 -13.18 15.90
N ALA A 105 -14.31 -14.09 15.25
CA ALA A 105 -14.99 -15.16 15.97
C ALA A 105 -13.97 -16.05 16.71
N ALA A 106 -14.31 -16.42 17.94
CA ALA A 106 -13.51 -17.40 18.68
C ALA A 106 -13.38 -18.71 17.88
N ALA A 107 -12.24 -19.39 18.02
CA ALA A 107 -12.05 -20.71 17.43
C ALA A 107 -13.14 -21.66 17.94
N ASP A 108 -13.79 -22.34 17.01
CA ASP A 108 -14.82 -23.34 17.38
C ASP A 108 -14.16 -24.58 17.98
N SER A 109 -14.80 -25.17 18.94
CA SER A 109 -14.37 -26.46 19.54
C SER A 109 -14.48 -27.64 18.56
N ASP A 110 -15.33 -27.54 17.54
CA ASP A 110 -15.46 -28.54 16.48
C ASP A 110 -14.39 -28.33 15.40
N PRO A 111 -13.36 -29.18 15.31
CA PRO A 111 -12.30 -29.05 14.32
C PRO A 111 -12.79 -29.25 12.88
N HIS A 112 -13.98 -29.80 12.68
CA HIS A 112 -14.60 -30.04 11.39
C HIS A 112 -15.44 -28.87 10.88
N LYS A 113 -15.52 -27.77 11.61
CA LYS A 113 -16.29 -26.59 11.20
C LYS A 113 -15.65 -25.80 10.08
N VAL A 114 -14.33 -25.60 10.17
CA VAL A 114 -13.56 -24.95 9.10
C VAL A 114 -13.25 -25.98 8.03
N ARG A 115 -13.56 -25.67 6.77
CA ARG A 115 -13.42 -26.60 5.66
C ARG A 115 -12.90 -25.89 4.42
N CYS A 116 -12.29 -26.69 3.58
CA CYS A 116 -11.83 -26.29 2.27
C CYS A 116 -12.94 -26.51 1.24
N GLY A 117 -13.10 -25.55 0.35
CA GLY A 117 -13.96 -25.65 -0.82
C GLY A 117 -13.15 -25.65 -2.11
N PHE A 118 -13.82 -25.99 -3.18
CA PHE A 118 -13.27 -26.05 -4.54
C PHE A 118 -13.51 -24.74 -5.28
N LEU A 119 -12.70 -24.47 -6.29
CA LEU A 119 -12.99 -23.43 -7.27
C LEU A 119 -14.34 -23.72 -7.94
N LYS A 120 -15.13 -22.69 -8.17
CA LYS A 120 -16.37 -22.82 -8.90
C LYS A 120 -16.12 -23.09 -10.38
N ASN A 121 -16.95 -23.94 -10.98
CA ASN A 121 -16.91 -24.19 -12.42
C ASN A 121 -17.55 -23.05 -13.24
N GLU A 122 -18.24 -22.10 -12.57
CA GLU A 122 -18.88 -20.95 -13.22
C GLU A 122 -17.82 -19.99 -13.76
N VAL A 123 -17.94 -19.64 -15.02
CA VAL A 123 -17.09 -18.63 -15.64
C VAL A 123 -17.57 -17.27 -15.18
N PHE A 124 -16.69 -16.49 -14.56
CA PHE A 124 -16.99 -15.10 -14.22
C PHE A 124 -16.95 -14.24 -15.49
N ASP A 125 -17.99 -13.45 -15.69
CA ASP A 125 -18.05 -12.53 -16.82
C ASP A 125 -17.22 -11.27 -16.54
N TRP A 126 -16.00 -11.26 -17.06
CA TRP A 126 -15.10 -10.13 -17.00
C TRP A 126 -15.47 -9.00 -17.98
N GLU A 127 -16.44 -9.23 -18.91
CA GLU A 127 -16.77 -8.29 -19.99
C GLU A 127 -15.51 -7.91 -20.79
N ASN A 128 -15.22 -6.61 -20.87
CA ASN A 128 -14.02 -6.06 -21.51
C ASN A 128 -12.97 -5.61 -20.49
N ASP A 129 -12.82 -6.35 -19.39
CA ASP A 129 -11.86 -6.01 -18.35
C ASP A 129 -10.45 -5.85 -18.90
N ARG A 130 -9.79 -4.76 -18.53
CA ARG A 130 -8.41 -4.46 -18.88
C ARG A 130 -7.70 -3.83 -17.69
N ASN A 131 -6.54 -4.37 -17.38
CA ASN A 131 -5.63 -3.76 -16.41
C ASN A 131 -5.36 -2.30 -16.82
N PRO A 132 -5.55 -1.31 -15.92
CA PRO A 132 -5.30 0.10 -16.19
C PRO A 132 -3.85 0.42 -16.57
N GLN A 133 -2.91 -0.49 -16.29
CA GLN A 133 -1.46 -0.37 -16.59
C GLN A 133 -0.83 0.94 -16.12
N VAL A 134 -1.26 1.46 -14.97
CA VAL A 134 -0.73 2.70 -14.39
C VAL A 134 0.78 2.58 -14.21
N PRO A 135 1.63 3.37 -14.90
CA PRO A 135 3.07 3.31 -14.69
C PRO A 135 3.45 3.87 -13.32
N TYR A 136 4.54 3.39 -12.73
CA TYR A 136 4.94 3.83 -11.39
C TYR A 136 5.11 5.36 -11.26
N TYR A 137 5.60 6.04 -12.27
CA TYR A 137 5.79 7.50 -12.22
C TYR A 137 4.47 8.30 -12.20
N GLU A 138 3.36 7.73 -12.70
CA GLU A 138 2.02 8.33 -12.63
C GLU A 138 1.20 7.85 -11.43
N MET A 139 1.70 6.85 -10.71
CA MET A 139 0.98 6.23 -9.62
C MET A 139 0.85 7.16 -8.42
N VAL A 140 -0.37 7.28 -7.91
CA VAL A 140 -0.68 7.78 -6.57
C VAL A 140 -1.30 6.62 -5.81
N LEU A 141 -0.51 6.03 -4.92
CA LEU A 141 -0.86 4.82 -4.19
C LEU A 141 -1.65 5.16 -2.93
N TYR A 142 -2.72 4.41 -2.67
CA TYR A 142 -3.56 4.59 -1.49
C TYR A 142 -3.73 3.26 -0.75
N LYS A 143 -3.07 3.15 0.39
CA LYS A 143 -3.03 1.91 1.19
C LYS A 143 -4.18 1.88 2.19
N LEU A 144 -4.87 0.74 2.27
CA LEU A 144 -6.01 0.58 3.16
C LEU A 144 -6.19 -0.86 3.68
N HIS A 145 -6.82 -0.97 4.85
CA HIS A 145 -7.31 -2.22 5.42
C HIS A 145 -8.77 -2.44 5.04
N VAL A 146 -9.09 -3.54 4.34
CA VAL A 146 -10.44 -3.82 3.79
C VAL A 146 -11.55 -3.57 4.81
N ARG A 147 -11.42 -4.16 6.00
CA ARG A 147 -12.44 -4.05 7.04
C ARG A 147 -12.44 -2.68 7.73
N GLY A 148 -11.28 -2.22 8.20
CA GLY A 148 -11.16 -0.98 8.96
C GLY A 148 -11.56 0.26 8.18
N TYR A 149 -11.36 0.23 6.87
CA TYR A 149 -11.64 1.37 6.00
C TYR A 149 -13.13 1.74 5.95
N THR A 150 -14.01 0.76 5.82
CA THR A 150 -15.45 1.04 5.69
C THR A 150 -16.29 0.73 6.93
N LYS A 151 -15.72 0.06 7.94
CA LYS A 151 -16.49 -0.46 9.10
C LYS A 151 -17.25 0.62 9.86
N ALA A 152 -16.67 1.80 10.07
CA ALA A 152 -17.31 2.92 10.73
C ALA A 152 -17.98 3.92 9.76
N ASN A 153 -17.91 3.69 8.44
CA ASN A 153 -18.49 4.58 7.45
C ASN A 153 -20.01 4.48 7.40
N ARG A 154 -20.70 5.57 7.76
CA ARG A 154 -22.17 5.61 7.78
C ARG A 154 -22.81 5.81 6.41
N SER A 155 -22.04 6.24 5.40
CA SER A 155 -22.53 6.44 4.03
C SER A 155 -22.65 5.13 3.25
N ILE A 156 -21.93 4.08 3.67
CA ILE A 156 -21.99 2.75 3.05
C ILE A 156 -23.37 2.13 3.29
N ARG A 157 -24.01 1.73 2.20
CA ARG A 157 -25.34 1.10 2.18
C ARG A 157 -25.26 -0.42 2.35
N GLY A 158 -24.22 -1.05 1.76
CA GLY A 158 -23.97 -2.47 1.85
C GLY A 158 -23.41 -2.93 3.19
N VAL A 159 -22.90 -4.15 3.22
CA VAL A 159 -22.28 -4.74 4.40
C VAL A 159 -20.90 -4.12 4.63
N LYS A 160 -20.78 -3.36 5.70
CA LYS A 160 -19.55 -2.62 6.03
C LYS A 160 -18.39 -3.55 6.39
N GLY A 161 -17.18 -3.17 5.98
CA GLY A 161 -15.98 -3.94 6.24
C GLY A 161 -15.80 -5.13 5.28
N THR A 162 -16.36 -5.04 4.08
CA THR A 162 -16.33 -6.07 3.04
C THR A 162 -15.79 -5.53 1.73
N PHE A 163 -15.45 -6.43 0.80
CA PHE A 163 -15.05 -6.07 -0.56
C PHE A 163 -16.17 -5.29 -1.28
N GLN A 164 -17.43 -5.67 -1.10
CA GLN A 164 -18.58 -4.95 -1.64
C GLN A 164 -18.65 -3.50 -1.14
N ALA A 165 -18.33 -3.27 0.14
CA ALA A 165 -18.31 -1.91 0.68
C ALA A 165 -17.21 -1.04 0.08
N LEU A 166 -16.10 -1.63 -0.37
CA LEU A 166 -15.03 -0.90 -1.09
C LEU A 166 -15.49 -0.43 -2.46
N GLU A 167 -16.38 -1.15 -3.14
CA GLU A 167 -16.93 -0.72 -4.42
C GLU A 167 -17.66 0.64 -4.29
N GLU A 168 -18.35 0.89 -3.16
CA GLU A 168 -19.02 2.16 -2.89
C GLU A 168 -18.04 3.32 -2.64
N MET A 169 -16.75 3.03 -2.39
CA MET A 169 -15.72 4.04 -2.19
C MET A 169 -14.98 4.46 -3.47
N ILE A 170 -15.20 3.78 -4.59
CA ILE A 170 -14.55 4.10 -5.88
C ILE A 170 -14.76 5.57 -6.29
N PRO A 171 -15.95 6.17 -6.20
CA PRO A 171 -16.13 7.59 -6.51
C PRO A 171 -15.28 8.52 -5.64
N TYR A 172 -15.14 8.22 -4.35
CA TYR A 172 -14.30 8.98 -3.43
C TYR A 172 -12.82 8.95 -3.84
N TRP A 173 -12.28 7.79 -4.18
CA TRP A 173 -10.90 7.66 -4.63
C TRP A 173 -10.64 8.40 -5.95
N LYS A 174 -11.59 8.35 -6.89
CA LYS A 174 -11.52 9.12 -8.14
C LYS A 174 -11.50 10.62 -7.88
N GLU A 175 -12.37 11.10 -7.02
CA GLU A 175 -12.46 12.52 -6.64
C GLU A 175 -11.19 12.98 -5.91
N LEU A 176 -10.59 12.13 -5.07
CA LEU A 176 -9.32 12.39 -4.40
C LEU A 176 -8.13 12.41 -5.38
N GLY A 177 -8.27 11.79 -6.54
CA GLY A 177 -7.22 11.67 -7.55
C GLY A 177 -6.36 10.41 -7.45
N ILE A 178 -6.81 9.42 -6.68
CA ILE A 178 -6.15 8.12 -6.55
C ILE A 178 -6.35 7.29 -7.81
N ASN A 179 -5.28 6.65 -8.29
CA ASN A 179 -5.31 5.74 -9.43
C ASN A 179 -4.80 4.33 -9.11
N THR A 180 -4.37 4.08 -7.88
CA THR A 180 -3.96 2.75 -7.43
C THR A 180 -4.30 2.57 -5.97
N ILE A 181 -4.96 1.47 -5.61
CA ILE A 181 -5.17 1.09 -4.21
C ILE A 181 -4.27 -0.08 -3.83
N GLU A 182 -3.81 -0.08 -2.59
CA GLU A 182 -3.05 -1.17 -1.97
C GLU A 182 -3.89 -1.76 -0.84
N LEU A 183 -4.29 -3.02 -1.00
CA LEU A 183 -5.04 -3.75 0.02
C LEU A 183 -4.08 -4.43 0.97
N MET A 184 -4.16 -4.12 2.26
CA MET A 184 -3.56 -4.93 3.31
C MET A 184 -4.07 -6.37 3.19
N PRO A 185 -3.47 -7.39 3.83
CA PRO A 185 -3.77 -8.80 3.58
C PRO A 185 -5.25 -9.09 3.38
N ALA A 186 -5.62 -9.49 2.15
CA ALA A 186 -6.99 -9.76 1.73
C ALA A 186 -7.22 -11.25 1.39
N TYR A 187 -6.17 -12.09 1.48
CA TYR A 187 -6.27 -13.54 1.49
C TYR A 187 -6.75 -14.06 2.85
N GLU A 188 -7.17 -15.30 2.93
CA GLU A 188 -7.67 -15.89 4.16
C GLU A 188 -6.55 -16.14 5.18
N PHE A 189 -6.75 -15.70 6.41
CA PHE A 189 -5.82 -15.88 7.54
C PHE A 189 -6.58 -16.11 8.85
N MET A 190 -5.90 -16.60 9.90
CA MET A 190 -6.50 -16.79 11.22
C MET A 190 -6.56 -15.49 12.00
N GLU A 191 -7.77 -15.06 12.40
CA GLU A 191 -7.96 -13.86 13.22
C GLU A 191 -7.82 -14.12 14.72
N SER A 192 -8.07 -15.33 15.18
CA SER A 192 -8.08 -15.68 16.60
C SER A 192 -7.12 -16.83 16.89
N GLY A 193 -6.54 -16.84 18.09
CA GLY A 193 -5.69 -17.93 18.60
C GLY A 193 -4.18 -17.76 18.36
N ILE A 194 -3.76 -16.85 17.52
CA ILE A 194 -2.33 -16.50 17.33
C ILE A 194 -2.27 -14.98 17.23
N ALA A 195 -1.60 -14.33 18.20
CA ALA A 195 -1.22 -12.94 18.03
C ALA A 195 0.14 -12.91 17.36
N SER A 196 0.21 -12.28 16.20
CA SER A 196 1.47 -11.85 15.62
C SER A 196 1.84 -10.51 16.24
N ASP A 197 3.02 -10.37 16.75
CA ASP A 197 3.62 -9.09 17.09
C ASP A 197 4.50 -8.65 15.91
N PRO A 198 4.05 -7.75 15.06
CA PRO A 198 4.90 -7.18 14.01
C PRO A 198 5.80 -6.11 14.62
N THR A 199 6.66 -6.49 15.57
CA THR A 199 7.71 -5.61 16.03
C THR A 199 8.76 -5.48 14.94
N THR A 200 8.82 -4.28 14.37
CA THR A 200 9.87 -3.83 13.45
C THR A 200 10.12 -4.70 12.22
N ALA A 201 9.73 -4.19 11.06
CA ALA A 201 10.17 -4.65 9.75
C ALA A 201 9.97 -6.16 9.46
N GLY A 202 8.79 -6.69 9.75
CA GLY A 202 8.41 -8.03 9.33
C GLY A 202 8.73 -9.16 10.30
N MET A 203 9.19 -8.88 11.52
CA MET A 203 9.36 -9.92 12.54
C MET A 203 8.04 -10.23 13.22
N VAL A 204 7.51 -11.41 12.99
CA VAL A 204 6.33 -11.95 13.66
C VAL A 204 6.77 -12.81 14.83
N SER A 205 6.39 -12.44 16.04
CA SER A 205 6.51 -13.33 17.21
C SER A 205 5.24 -14.14 17.39
N GLU A 206 5.34 -15.47 17.36
CA GLU A 206 4.23 -16.41 17.63
C GLU A 206 3.88 -16.45 19.11
N LYS A 207 3.56 -15.34 19.76
CA LYS A 207 3.01 -15.38 21.11
C LYS A 207 1.49 -15.58 21.03
N ARG A 208 1.01 -16.72 21.49
CA ARG A 208 -0.41 -16.92 21.80
C ARG A 208 -0.82 -15.93 22.89
N THR A 209 -1.69 -15.00 22.52
CA THR A 209 -2.36 -14.14 23.48
C THR A 209 -3.84 -14.46 23.46
N GLU A 210 -4.31 -15.11 24.51
CA GLU A 210 -5.75 -15.39 24.67
C GLU A 210 -6.56 -14.08 24.58
N GLY A 211 -7.59 -14.10 23.72
CA GLY A 211 -8.56 -13.01 23.60
C GLY A 211 -8.23 -11.88 22.62
N ARG A 212 -7.07 -11.86 21.96
CA ARG A 212 -6.75 -10.85 20.95
C ARG A 212 -7.11 -11.30 19.56
N VAL A 213 -7.50 -10.35 18.72
CA VAL A 213 -7.83 -10.58 17.31
C VAL A 213 -6.66 -10.10 16.47
N ASN A 214 -6.14 -10.94 15.58
CA ASN A 214 -5.22 -10.48 14.54
C ASN A 214 -6.02 -9.69 13.51
N PHE A 215 -5.91 -8.36 13.58
CA PHE A 215 -6.68 -7.47 12.72
C PHE A 215 -5.99 -7.26 11.36
N TRP A 216 -4.67 -7.15 11.32
CA TRP A 216 -3.93 -6.83 10.08
C TRP A 216 -3.72 -8.01 9.14
N GLY A 217 -3.48 -9.22 9.66
CA GLY A 217 -3.30 -10.41 8.83
C GLY A 217 -1.88 -10.74 8.40
N TYR A 218 -0.84 -10.12 8.95
CA TYR A 218 0.56 -10.45 8.64
C TYR A 218 1.03 -11.71 9.38
N ILE A 219 0.41 -12.83 9.05
CA ILE A 219 0.72 -14.18 9.53
C ILE A 219 0.62 -15.17 8.37
N PRO A 220 1.09 -16.42 8.54
CA PRO A 220 0.85 -17.49 7.57
C PRO A 220 -0.63 -17.60 7.25
N GLY A 221 -0.97 -17.68 5.97
CA GLY A 221 -2.35 -17.68 5.50
C GLY A 221 -2.67 -18.78 4.50
N TYR A 222 -3.91 -18.82 4.08
CA TYR A 222 -4.42 -19.64 2.98
C TYR A 222 -4.37 -18.80 1.71
N TYR A 223 -3.18 -18.77 1.10
CA TYR A 223 -2.80 -17.78 0.09
C TYR A 223 -3.59 -17.82 -1.22
N PHE A 224 -4.42 -18.84 -1.44
CA PHE A 224 -5.22 -18.97 -2.67
C PHE A 224 -6.70 -18.60 -2.46
N ALA A 225 -7.12 -18.30 -1.24
CA ALA A 225 -8.50 -18.00 -0.89
C ALA A 225 -8.68 -16.52 -0.51
N PRO A 226 -9.66 -15.80 -1.08
CA PRO A 226 -10.06 -14.49 -0.55
C PRO A 226 -10.57 -14.61 0.89
N LYS A 227 -10.31 -13.57 1.69
CA LYS A 227 -10.73 -13.52 3.10
C LYS A 227 -12.24 -13.64 3.25
N ARG A 228 -12.72 -14.76 3.78
CA ARG A 228 -14.15 -15.05 3.89
C ARG A 228 -14.92 -14.03 4.72
N SER A 229 -14.33 -13.56 5.81
CA SER A 229 -14.95 -12.57 6.70
C SER A 229 -14.94 -11.13 6.14
N TYR A 230 -14.29 -10.89 4.98
CA TYR A 230 -14.38 -9.64 4.22
C TYR A 230 -15.43 -9.70 3.11
N CYS A 231 -16.28 -10.72 3.10
CA CYS A 231 -17.33 -10.87 2.10
C CYS A 231 -18.71 -10.58 2.67
N ALA A 232 -19.54 -9.91 1.88
CA ALA A 232 -20.94 -9.66 2.17
C ALA A 232 -21.83 -10.86 1.80
N THR A 233 -21.39 -11.67 0.85
CA THR A 233 -22.13 -12.81 0.28
C THR A 233 -21.44 -14.14 0.57
N ASP A 234 -22.09 -15.25 0.20
CA ASP A 234 -21.49 -16.58 0.30
C ASP A 234 -20.55 -16.94 -0.87
N ASP A 235 -20.23 -15.97 -1.70
CA ASP A 235 -19.38 -16.12 -2.88
C ASP A 235 -18.16 -15.19 -2.87
N PRO A 236 -17.10 -15.53 -2.12
CA PRO A 236 -15.90 -14.72 -2.02
C PRO A 236 -15.22 -14.46 -3.36
N GLU A 237 -15.20 -15.46 -4.25
CA GLU A 237 -14.60 -15.37 -5.57
C GLU A 237 -15.27 -14.31 -6.42
N LYS A 238 -16.61 -14.39 -6.52
CA LYS A 238 -17.40 -13.44 -7.31
C LYS A 238 -17.30 -12.03 -6.74
N GLU A 239 -17.33 -11.88 -5.41
CA GLU A 239 -17.29 -10.58 -4.76
C GLU A 239 -15.95 -9.89 -4.99
N PHE A 240 -14.83 -10.61 -4.81
CA PHE A 240 -13.50 -10.04 -5.06
C PHE A 240 -13.29 -9.72 -6.55
N LYS A 241 -13.68 -10.62 -7.47
CA LYS A 241 -13.62 -10.37 -8.92
C LYS A 241 -14.45 -9.14 -9.33
N THR A 242 -15.62 -8.96 -8.71
CA THR A 242 -16.48 -7.79 -8.97
C THR A 242 -15.80 -6.50 -8.53
N LEU A 243 -15.15 -6.50 -7.36
CA LEU A 243 -14.36 -5.35 -6.91
C LEU A 243 -13.27 -5.00 -7.91
N ILE A 244 -12.45 -5.97 -8.33
CA ILE A 244 -11.36 -5.73 -9.29
C ILE A 244 -11.91 -5.18 -10.61
N LYS A 245 -12.94 -5.83 -11.19
CA LYS A 245 -13.57 -5.36 -12.43
C LYS A 245 -14.04 -3.90 -12.31
N LYS A 246 -14.68 -3.51 -11.21
CA LYS A 246 -15.15 -2.14 -11.00
C LYS A 246 -14.00 -1.13 -10.79
N LEU A 247 -12.92 -1.54 -10.15
CA LEU A 247 -11.71 -0.72 -10.02
C LEU A 247 -11.12 -0.44 -11.40
N HIS A 248 -10.94 -1.47 -12.24
CA HIS A 248 -10.43 -1.33 -13.60
C HIS A 248 -11.33 -0.44 -14.48
N GLN A 249 -12.65 -0.62 -14.42
CA GLN A 249 -13.62 0.26 -15.09
C GLN A 249 -13.50 1.72 -14.66
N ALA A 250 -13.05 1.97 -13.43
CA ALA A 250 -12.79 3.30 -12.92
C ALA A 250 -11.38 3.84 -13.25
N GLY A 251 -10.52 3.04 -13.88
CA GLY A 251 -9.12 3.36 -14.16
C GLY A 251 -8.21 3.28 -12.92
N ILE A 252 -8.59 2.47 -11.92
CA ILE A 252 -7.85 2.28 -10.67
C ILE A 252 -7.24 0.89 -10.66
N ALA A 253 -5.91 0.81 -10.50
CA ALA A 253 -5.19 -0.45 -10.32
C ALA A 253 -5.29 -0.96 -8.88
N CYS A 254 -5.16 -2.28 -8.69
CA CYS A 254 -5.19 -2.92 -7.39
C CYS A 254 -3.88 -3.66 -7.10
N ILE A 255 -3.20 -3.25 -6.04
CA ILE A 255 -2.05 -3.94 -5.46
C ILE A 255 -2.53 -4.71 -4.23
N MET A 256 -2.05 -5.92 -4.03
CA MET A 256 -2.37 -6.72 -2.85
C MET A 256 -1.12 -7.01 -2.03
N GLU A 257 -1.18 -6.77 -0.72
CA GLU A 257 -0.13 -7.20 0.19
C GLU A 257 -0.20 -8.70 0.45
N MET A 258 0.95 -9.36 0.36
CA MET A 258 1.10 -10.78 0.63
C MET A 258 2.29 -11.00 1.57
N TYR A 259 2.03 -11.53 2.76
CA TYR A 259 3.03 -11.80 3.77
C TYR A 259 3.44 -13.28 3.77
N PHE A 260 4.73 -13.54 3.63
CA PHE A 260 5.31 -14.89 3.63
C PHE A 260 6.38 -15.02 4.72
N PRO A 261 6.14 -15.81 5.78
CA PRO A 261 7.13 -16.05 6.82
C PRO A 261 8.35 -16.84 6.27
N LYS A 262 9.41 -16.90 7.05
CA LYS A 262 10.71 -17.49 6.67
C LYS A 262 10.62 -18.93 6.13
N GLU A 263 9.70 -19.71 6.68
CA GLU A 263 9.51 -21.13 6.33
C GLU A 263 8.62 -21.32 5.10
N SER A 264 8.19 -20.24 4.43
CA SER A 264 7.33 -20.34 3.26
C SER A 264 8.02 -21.08 2.11
N ASN A 265 7.28 -22.00 1.49
CA ASN A 265 7.75 -22.69 0.30
C ASN A 265 7.79 -21.72 -0.89
N PRO A 266 8.97 -21.46 -1.50
CA PRO A 266 9.10 -20.49 -2.60
C PRO A 266 8.20 -20.79 -3.81
N VAL A 267 7.95 -22.06 -4.11
CA VAL A 267 7.09 -22.47 -5.21
C VAL A 267 5.62 -22.15 -4.91
N VAL A 268 5.19 -22.34 -3.66
CA VAL A 268 3.82 -21.95 -3.23
C VAL A 268 3.66 -20.44 -3.29
N THR A 269 4.67 -19.67 -2.85
CA THR A 269 4.69 -18.22 -2.96
C THR A 269 4.51 -17.77 -4.41
N LEU A 270 5.34 -18.27 -5.33
CA LEU A 270 5.24 -17.95 -6.76
C LEU A 270 3.85 -18.28 -7.32
N ARG A 271 3.34 -19.48 -7.04
CA ARG A 271 2.03 -19.92 -7.53
C ARG A 271 0.88 -19.10 -6.97
N ALA A 272 0.98 -18.65 -5.73
CA ALA A 272 -0.04 -17.78 -5.15
C ALA A 272 -0.14 -16.45 -5.92
N LEU A 273 0.99 -15.79 -6.19
CA LEU A 273 0.99 -14.55 -6.96
C LEU A 273 0.47 -14.76 -8.40
N GLN A 274 0.95 -15.82 -9.08
CA GLN A 274 0.46 -16.20 -10.41
C GLN A 274 -1.06 -16.42 -10.40
N PHE A 275 -1.58 -17.13 -9.39
CA PHE A 275 -3.00 -17.40 -9.24
C PHE A 275 -3.82 -16.12 -9.07
N TRP A 276 -3.44 -15.20 -8.19
CA TRP A 276 -4.14 -13.93 -8.01
C TRP A 276 -4.11 -13.07 -9.26
N LYS A 277 -2.98 -13.04 -9.97
CA LYS A 277 -2.88 -12.35 -11.26
C LYS A 277 -3.80 -12.94 -12.31
N LEU A 278 -3.72 -14.26 -12.52
CA LEU A 278 -4.42 -14.92 -13.64
C LEU A 278 -5.92 -15.14 -13.36
N TYR A 279 -6.29 -15.36 -12.10
CA TYR A 279 -7.64 -15.72 -11.74
C TYR A 279 -8.47 -14.54 -11.21
N TYR A 280 -7.82 -13.61 -10.51
CA TYR A 280 -8.46 -12.43 -9.95
C TYR A 280 -8.08 -11.11 -10.65
N HIS A 281 -7.21 -11.12 -11.63
CA HIS A 281 -6.72 -9.96 -12.36
C HIS A 281 -6.08 -8.87 -11.47
N VAL A 282 -5.44 -9.25 -10.37
CA VAL A 282 -4.70 -8.33 -9.51
C VAL A 282 -3.51 -7.74 -10.27
N ASP A 283 -3.32 -6.42 -10.23
CA ASP A 283 -2.34 -5.68 -11.03
C ASP A 283 -0.93 -5.74 -10.49
N GLY A 284 -0.78 -6.04 -9.21
CA GLY A 284 0.52 -6.13 -8.57
C GLY A 284 0.46 -6.61 -7.13
N PHE A 285 1.65 -6.80 -6.56
CA PHE A 285 1.81 -7.31 -5.22
C PHE A 285 2.86 -6.53 -4.46
N HIS A 286 2.56 -6.21 -3.20
CA HIS A 286 3.54 -5.82 -2.21
C HIS A 286 3.86 -7.06 -1.38
N VAL A 287 5.05 -7.63 -1.58
CA VAL A 287 5.42 -8.93 -1.03
C VAL A 287 6.34 -8.73 0.17
N LEU A 288 5.90 -9.22 1.31
CA LEU A 288 6.46 -8.98 2.64
C LEU A 288 6.89 -10.27 3.32
N GLY A 289 7.85 -10.17 4.23
CA GLY A 289 8.31 -11.24 5.09
C GLY A 289 9.64 -11.84 4.67
N GLU A 290 10.28 -12.59 5.58
CA GLU A 290 11.61 -13.17 5.38
C GLU A 290 11.65 -14.35 4.37
N GLY A 291 10.49 -14.96 4.09
CA GLY A 291 10.35 -16.07 3.15
C GLY A 291 10.11 -15.66 1.70
N VAL A 292 10.31 -14.38 1.35
CA VAL A 292 10.05 -13.87 0.01
C VAL A 292 11.19 -14.24 -0.96
N PRO A 293 10.94 -15.05 -1.99
CA PRO A 293 11.95 -15.44 -2.99
C PRO A 293 12.03 -14.35 -4.08
N THR A 294 12.55 -13.16 -3.76
CA THR A 294 12.54 -11.98 -4.64
C THR A 294 13.08 -12.26 -6.04
N GLU A 295 14.23 -12.95 -6.15
CA GLU A 295 14.83 -13.27 -7.44
C GLU A 295 13.92 -14.17 -8.30
N LEU A 296 13.33 -15.21 -7.69
CA LEU A 296 12.39 -16.10 -8.38
C LEU A 296 11.18 -15.31 -8.93
N LEU A 297 10.62 -14.42 -8.12
CA LEU A 297 9.45 -13.62 -8.50
C LEU A 297 9.78 -12.62 -9.61
N MET A 298 10.93 -11.94 -9.52
CA MET A 298 11.37 -10.96 -10.54
C MET A 298 11.64 -11.60 -11.91
N HIS A 299 12.04 -12.87 -11.95
CA HIS A 299 12.39 -13.57 -13.18
C HIS A 299 11.25 -14.41 -13.77
N ASP A 300 10.11 -14.51 -13.08
CA ASP A 300 8.98 -15.31 -13.55
C ASP A 300 8.34 -14.69 -14.79
N ALA A 301 8.10 -15.53 -15.80
CA ALA A 301 7.55 -15.09 -17.08
C ALA A 301 6.09 -14.62 -16.98
N ILE A 302 5.28 -15.22 -16.10
CA ILE A 302 3.87 -14.84 -15.89
C ILE A 302 3.80 -13.50 -15.15
N LEU A 303 4.69 -13.27 -14.18
CA LEU A 303 4.74 -12.02 -13.41
C LEU A 303 5.49 -10.89 -14.12
N SER A 304 5.95 -11.11 -15.35
CA SER A 304 6.89 -10.22 -16.05
C SER A 304 6.37 -8.80 -16.32
N ASP A 305 5.07 -8.60 -16.37
CA ASP A 305 4.38 -7.30 -16.54
C ASP A 305 3.57 -6.90 -15.29
N THR A 306 3.76 -7.62 -14.18
CA THR A 306 3.12 -7.38 -12.89
C THR A 306 3.95 -6.41 -12.06
N LYS A 307 3.31 -5.49 -11.35
CA LYS A 307 3.99 -4.62 -10.41
C LYS A 307 4.35 -5.40 -9.15
N LEU A 308 5.65 -5.48 -8.85
CA LEU A 308 6.16 -6.15 -7.66
C LEU A 308 6.86 -5.11 -6.77
N MET A 309 6.43 -5.01 -5.53
CA MET A 309 6.99 -4.13 -4.52
C MET A 309 7.62 -4.98 -3.42
N PHE A 310 8.86 -4.67 -3.05
CA PHE A 310 9.62 -5.36 -2.01
C PHE A 310 10.27 -4.34 -1.07
N HIS A 311 10.52 -4.74 0.18
CA HIS A 311 11.34 -3.94 1.10
C HIS A 311 12.80 -3.95 0.66
N ASP A 312 13.35 -5.14 0.44
CA ASP A 312 14.72 -5.35 0.02
C ASP A 312 14.80 -6.36 -1.13
N PHE A 313 15.73 -6.13 -2.03
CA PHE A 313 16.09 -7.03 -3.13
C PHE A 313 17.48 -6.68 -3.65
N ASN A 314 18.09 -7.61 -4.37
CA ASN A 314 19.36 -7.36 -5.04
C ASN A 314 19.13 -6.49 -6.28
N GLU A 315 19.59 -5.23 -6.23
CA GLU A 315 19.41 -4.25 -7.31
C GLU A 315 20.05 -4.69 -8.63
N ASP A 316 21.15 -5.45 -8.58
CA ASP A 316 21.85 -5.97 -9.76
C ASP A 316 21.03 -7.03 -10.52
N GLN A 317 20.08 -7.67 -9.84
CA GLN A 317 19.17 -8.66 -10.42
C GLN A 317 17.96 -8.05 -11.13
N VAL A 318 17.74 -6.73 -11.01
CA VAL A 318 16.62 -6.06 -11.67
C VAL A 318 16.87 -5.97 -13.17
N ILE A 319 16.21 -6.80 -13.94
CA ILE A 319 16.32 -6.80 -15.41
C ILE A 319 15.61 -5.58 -15.97
N ARG A 320 16.38 -4.68 -16.61
CA ARG A 320 15.81 -3.63 -17.45
C ARG A 320 15.20 -4.25 -18.71
N LYS A 321 13.91 -4.36 -18.77
CA LYS A 321 13.22 -4.84 -19.95
C LYS A 321 13.17 -3.73 -20.99
N LYS A 322 13.90 -3.90 -22.10
CA LYS A 322 13.99 -2.92 -23.19
C LYS A 322 12.64 -2.54 -23.83
N ASN A 323 11.63 -3.40 -23.71
CA ASN A 323 10.34 -3.27 -24.40
C ASN A 323 9.15 -2.92 -23.49
N LEU A 324 9.34 -2.71 -22.19
CA LEU A 324 8.28 -2.26 -21.29
C LEU A 324 8.36 -0.75 -21.13
N ALA A 325 7.26 -0.08 -21.40
CA ALA A 325 7.09 1.36 -21.18
C ALA A 325 7.09 1.75 -19.69
N GLY A 326 7.89 1.07 -18.85
CA GLY A 326 7.97 1.38 -17.45
C GLY A 326 8.65 0.31 -16.59
N LYS A 327 8.93 0.69 -15.36
CA LYS A 327 9.48 -0.17 -14.30
C LYS A 327 8.40 -1.14 -13.81
N CYS A 328 8.76 -2.40 -13.52
CA CYS A 328 7.85 -3.38 -12.90
C CYS A 328 8.17 -3.62 -11.43
N ILE A 329 9.39 -3.30 -10.98
CA ILE A 329 9.86 -3.49 -9.61
C ILE A 329 9.86 -2.15 -8.87
N ALA A 330 9.47 -2.16 -7.59
CA ALA A 330 9.60 -1.00 -6.72
C ALA A 330 10.18 -1.39 -5.36
N GLN A 331 10.96 -0.48 -4.79
CA GLN A 331 11.44 -0.54 -3.42
C GLN A 331 10.46 0.17 -2.48
N TYR A 332 9.98 -0.57 -1.51
CA TYR A 332 9.11 -0.04 -0.45
C TYR A 332 9.95 0.11 0.83
N ASN A 333 10.67 1.22 0.93
CA ASN A 333 11.71 1.42 1.94
C ASN A 333 11.31 2.47 2.98
N PRO A 334 11.42 2.19 4.29
CA PRO A 334 11.05 3.12 5.35
C PRO A 334 11.97 4.32 5.48
N GLY A 335 13.11 4.34 4.79
CA GLY A 335 14.08 5.43 4.89
C GLY A 335 13.52 6.80 4.50
N PHE A 336 12.58 6.87 3.55
CA PHE A 336 11.89 8.13 3.24
C PHE A 336 11.13 8.65 4.46
N LEU A 337 10.32 7.81 5.09
CA LEU A 337 9.56 8.16 6.30
C LEU A 337 10.47 8.67 7.41
N GLN A 338 11.56 7.94 7.70
CA GLN A 338 12.47 8.27 8.79
C GLN A 338 13.16 9.62 8.55
N ASP A 339 13.82 9.77 7.41
CA ASP A 339 14.60 10.98 7.09
C ASP A 339 13.70 12.21 6.94
N MET A 340 12.55 12.06 6.27
CA MET A 340 11.66 13.19 6.01
C MET A 340 10.88 13.62 7.25
N ARG A 341 10.52 12.70 8.16
CA ARG A 341 9.96 13.06 9.48
C ARG A 341 10.99 13.78 10.35
N CYS A 342 12.25 13.33 10.35
CA CYS A 342 13.34 14.02 11.05
C CYS A 342 13.58 15.43 10.51
N PHE A 343 13.59 15.59 9.19
CA PHE A 343 13.71 16.90 8.55
C PHE A 343 12.53 17.81 8.89
N LEU A 344 11.30 17.31 8.79
CA LEU A 344 10.06 18.03 9.10
C LEU A 344 10.02 18.57 10.54
N LYS A 345 10.51 17.80 11.53
CA LYS A 345 10.58 18.23 12.92
C LYS A 345 11.81 19.07 13.26
N SER A 346 12.70 19.31 12.29
CA SER A 346 13.93 20.13 12.39
C SER A 346 15.09 19.46 13.13
N ASP A 347 15.26 18.16 12.99
CA ASP A 347 16.45 17.48 13.48
C ASP A 347 17.71 17.95 12.75
N GLU A 348 18.85 17.77 13.38
CA GLU A 348 20.17 18.10 12.81
C GLU A 348 20.55 17.13 11.70
N ASP A 349 21.40 17.61 10.77
CA ASP A 349 22.00 16.82 9.69
C ASP A 349 21.00 16.16 8.71
N MET A 350 19.79 16.73 8.55
CA MET A 350 18.75 16.13 7.72
C MET A 350 18.64 16.71 6.30
N VAL A 351 19.30 17.83 6.02
CA VAL A 351 19.17 18.51 4.71
C VAL A 351 19.69 17.64 3.56
N GLY A 352 20.84 17.02 3.74
CA GLY A 352 21.43 16.12 2.74
C GLY A 352 20.55 14.90 2.46
N ALA A 353 20.05 14.27 3.52
CA ALA A 353 19.13 13.13 3.44
C ALA A 353 17.82 13.53 2.74
N ALA A 354 17.21 14.67 3.11
CA ALA A 354 16.00 15.16 2.49
C ALA A 354 16.19 15.46 0.99
N ALA A 355 17.29 16.12 0.61
CA ALA A 355 17.64 16.39 -0.77
C ALA A 355 17.84 15.11 -1.60
N TYR A 356 18.41 14.05 -1.01
CA TYR A 356 18.52 12.74 -1.62
C TYR A 356 17.16 12.08 -1.80
N ARG A 357 16.36 11.97 -0.72
CA ARG A 357 15.06 11.30 -0.74
C ARG A 357 14.08 11.92 -1.72
N THR A 358 14.05 13.26 -1.78
CA THR A 358 13.11 13.99 -2.65
C THR A 358 13.39 13.77 -4.14
N ARG A 359 14.65 13.54 -4.53
CA ARG A 359 15.08 13.35 -5.92
C ARG A 359 15.16 11.89 -6.35
N ARG A 360 15.14 10.95 -5.41
CA ARG A 360 15.44 9.55 -5.69
C ARG A 360 14.41 8.94 -6.63
N ASN A 361 14.88 8.52 -7.80
CA ASN A 361 14.10 7.78 -8.79
C ASN A 361 15.01 6.89 -9.64
N PRO A 362 15.56 5.78 -9.09
CA PRO A 362 16.51 4.91 -9.77
C PRO A 362 16.03 4.46 -11.14
N GLY A 363 16.93 4.37 -12.12
CA GLY A 363 16.54 4.06 -13.49
C GLY A 363 16.01 2.64 -13.70
N ALA A 364 16.36 1.67 -12.82
CA ALA A 364 15.98 0.27 -12.96
C ALA A 364 14.68 -0.09 -12.23
N TYR A 365 14.36 0.58 -11.12
CA TYR A 365 13.20 0.32 -10.28
C TYR A 365 12.59 1.61 -9.76
N ALA A 366 11.36 1.55 -9.30
CA ALA A 366 10.69 2.67 -8.64
C ALA A 366 10.98 2.66 -7.13
N VAL A 367 10.71 3.79 -6.47
CA VAL A 367 10.73 3.89 -5.01
C VAL A 367 9.36 4.37 -4.52
N VAL A 368 8.84 3.75 -3.48
CA VAL A 368 7.59 4.16 -2.84
C VAL A 368 7.91 5.08 -1.67
N ASN A 369 7.43 6.32 -1.75
CA ASN A 369 7.63 7.36 -0.75
C ASN A 369 6.39 7.50 0.11
N TYR A 370 6.55 7.47 1.43
CA TYR A 370 5.45 7.61 2.39
C TYR A 370 5.90 8.25 3.70
N MET A 371 4.97 8.92 4.38
CA MET A 371 5.19 9.54 5.68
C MET A 371 4.40 8.86 6.82
N ALA A 372 3.45 7.97 6.48
CA ALA A 372 2.69 7.15 7.43
C ALA A 372 2.39 5.79 6.81
N CYS A 373 2.27 4.77 7.65
CA CYS A 373 1.93 3.41 7.29
C CYS A 373 1.17 2.76 8.45
N GLN A 374 0.69 1.52 8.30
CA GLN A 374 -0.03 0.81 9.37
C GLN A 374 0.82 0.58 10.62
N ASP A 375 2.14 0.34 10.46
CA ASP A 375 3.11 0.06 11.52
C ASP A 375 3.79 1.34 12.02
N GLY A 376 3.01 2.27 12.52
CA GLY A 376 3.50 3.56 13.01
C GLY A 376 2.36 4.53 13.28
N PHE A 377 2.71 5.77 13.55
CA PHE A 377 1.72 6.83 13.67
C PHE A 377 1.12 7.20 12.33
N THR A 378 -0.21 7.42 12.29
CA THR A 378 -0.87 8.18 11.22
C THR A 378 -0.23 9.57 11.09
N LEU A 379 -0.44 10.28 9.98
CA LEU A 379 0.08 11.65 9.86
C LEU A 379 -0.45 12.57 10.96
N ASN A 380 -1.70 12.40 11.35
CA ASN A 380 -2.29 13.19 12.43
C ASN A 380 -1.67 12.86 13.78
N ASP A 381 -1.39 11.59 14.05
CA ASP A 381 -0.77 11.17 15.30
C ASP A 381 0.72 11.59 15.35
N MET A 382 1.43 11.61 14.23
CA MET A 382 2.80 12.10 14.08
C MET A 382 2.96 13.56 14.58
N VAL A 383 1.95 14.41 14.38
CA VAL A 383 1.97 15.81 14.81
C VAL A 383 1.27 16.04 16.15
N THR A 384 0.73 14.97 16.76
CA THR A 384 -0.09 15.03 17.97
C THR A 384 0.56 14.35 19.16
N TYR A 385 1.35 13.29 18.93
CA TYR A 385 1.97 12.48 19.96
C TYR A 385 3.48 12.34 19.76
N ASN A 386 4.23 12.38 20.84
CA ASN A 386 5.64 12.00 20.86
C ASN A 386 5.81 10.54 21.29
N TYR A 387 4.96 10.08 22.19
CA TYR A 387 5.03 8.75 22.77
C TYR A 387 3.92 7.86 22.25
N ARG A 388 4.19 6.56 22.13
CA ARG A 388 3.17 5.57 21.80
C ARG A 388 2.17 5.40 22.94
N HIS A 389 0.91 5.16 22.57
CA HIS A 389 -0.21 4.91 23.49
C HIS A 389 -0.89 3.59 23.09
N ASN A 390 -0.17 2.47 23.28
CA ASN A 390 -0.59 1.12 22.88
C ASN A 390 -1.26 0.36 24.03
N GLU A 391 -1.71 1.02 25.10
CA GLU A 391 -2.31 0.37 26.27
C GLU A 391 -3.50 -0.53 25.90
N ALA A 392 -4.26 -0.13 24.86
CA ALA A 392 -5.38 -0.92 24.32
C ALA A 392 -4.96 -2.28 23.77
N ASN A 393 -3.69 -2.44 23.40
CA ASN A 393 -3.12 -3.70 22.90
C ASN A 393 -2.81 -4.71 24.02
N GLN A 394 -2.89 -4.29 25.29
CA GLN A 394 -2.63 -5.13 26.47
C GLN A 394 -1.22 -5.77 26.50
N GLU A 395 -0.23 -5.06 25.95
CA GLU A 395 1.19 -5.45 25.89
C GLU A 395 2.04 -4.58 26.85
N ASN A 396 1.42 -3.98 27.86
CA ASN A 396 2.05 -3.04 28.79
C ASN A 396 2.72 -1.85 28.06
N ASN A 397 2.17 -1.44 26.91
CA ASN A 397 2.71 -0.38 26.06
C ASN A 397 4.18 -0.64 25.62
N GLN A 398 4.57 -1.91 25.43
CA GLN A 398 5.92 -2.31 25.01
C GLN A 398 6.01 -2.68 23.54
N ASP A 399 4.88 -2.95 22.90
CA ASP A 399 4.75 -3.28 21.50
C ASP A 399 4.86 -2.04 20.57
N GLY A 400 5.12 -2.29 19.30
CA GLY A 400 5.33 -1.24 18.29
C GLY A 400 6.66 -0.50 18.44
N SER A 401 6.90 0.46 17.55
CA SER A 401 8.14 1.24 17.55
C SER A 401 8.29 2.08 18.82
N SER A 402 9.48 2.06 19.41
CA SER A 402 9.81 2.93 20.55
C SER A 402 10.11 4.36 20.13
N TYR A 403 10.46 4.60 18.85
CA TYR A 403 10.77 5.91 18.30
C TYR A 403 9.96 6.19 17.03
N ASN A 404 9.09 7.21 17.11
CA ASN A 404 8.08 7.48 16.07
C ASN A 404 8.52 8.54 15.05
N TYR A 405 9.69 9.15 15.21
CA TYR A 405 10.13 10.29 14.39
C TYR A 405 9.07 11.42 14.36
N SER A 406 8.38 11.64 15.47
CA SER A 406 7.22 12.52 15.60
C SER A 406 7.52 13.78 16.39
N TRP A 407 6.65 14.78 16.27
CA TRP A 407 6.68 15.99 17.08
C TRP A 407 5.25 16.45 17.38
N ASN A 408 4.87 16.44 18.67
CA ASN A 408 3.53 16.79 19.14
C ASN A 408 3.18 18.30 19.07
N CYS A 409 4.05 19.11 18.48
CA CYS A 409 3.92 20.57 18.39
C CYS A 409 3.78 21.26 19.75
N GLY A 410 4.38 20.68 20.81
CA GLY A 410 4.46 21.25 22.15
C GLY A 410 3.34 20.82 23.12
N VAL A 411 2.44 19.92 22.71
CA VAL A 411 1.41 19.36 23.60
C VAL A 411 1.15 17.91 23.24
N GLU A 412 1.33 16.99 24.17
CA GLU A 412 1.00 15.58 24.00
C GLU A 412 -0.52 15.39 23.94
N GLY A 413 -0.99 14.72 22.87
CA GLY A 413 -2.40 14.46 22.65
C GLY A 413 -3.20 15.66 22.11
N PRO A 414 -4.54 15.55 22.04
CA PRO A 414 -5.41 16.58 21.49
C PRO A 414 -5.31 17.93 22.20
N SER A 415 -5.37 19.04 21.46
CA SER A 415 -5.27 20.40 22.02
C SER A 415 -6.36 21.32 21.47
N ARG A 416 -6.89 22.20 22.36
CA ARG A 416 -7.82 23.27 21.97
C ARG A 416 -7.11 24.60 21.68
N LYS A 417 -5.81 24.72 22.00
CA LYS A 417 -5.03 25.94 21.77
C LYS A 417 -4.88 26.18 20.26
N MET A 418 -5.32 27.35 19.81
CA MET A 418 -5.34 27.69 18.37
C MET A 418 -3.95 27.61 17.74
N GLN A 419 -2.91 28.13 18.40
CA GLN A 419 -1.53 28.09 17.91
C GLN A 419 -1.02 26.66 17.67
N ILE A 420 -1.32 25.71 18.57
CA ILE A 420 -0.95 24.31 18.43
C ILE A 420 -1.70 23.67 17.25
N ARG A 421 -2.99 23.93 17.12
CA ARG A 421 -3.79 23.40 16.02
C ARG A 421 -3.29 23.91 14.67
N GLN A 422 -3.03 25.20 14.54
CA GLN A 422 -2.50 25.81 13.31
C GLN A 422 -1.13 25.26 12.96
N MET A 423 -0.26 25.04 13.95
CA MET A 423 1.04 24.42 13.73
C MET A 423 0.89 22.96 13.23
N ARG A 424 0.02 22.17 13.83
CA ARG A 424 -0.26 20.79 13.40
C ARG A 424 -0.82 20.75 11.97
N GLU A 425 -1.77 21.61 11.66
CA GLU A 425 -2.33 21.72 10.30
C GLU A 425 -1.25 22.09 9.27
N ARG A 426 -0.34 23.01 9.61
CA ARG A 426 0.80 23.36 8.76
C ARG A 426 1.73 22.17 8.54
N GLN A 427 2.10 21.47 9.61
CA GLN A 427 2.97 20.30 9.53
C GLN A 427 2.35 19.15 8.74
N LEU A 428 1.04 18.97 8.80
CA LEU A 428 0.31 18.00 7.96
C LEU A 428 0.39 18.40 6.47
N ARG A 429 0.15 19.69 6.13
CA ARG A 429 0.33 20.17 4.74
C ARG A 429 1.75 19.97 4.26
N ASN A 430 2.75 20.28 5.11
CA ASN A 430 4.16 20.04 4.79
C ASN A 430 4.40 18.55 4.49
N ALA A 431 3.92 17.64 5.34
CA ALA A 431 4.09 16.20 5.17
C ALA A 431 3.48 15.70 3.84
N PHE A 432 2.28 16.16 3.48
CA PHE A 432 1.66 15.82 2.19
C PHE A 432 2.46 16.34 1.00
N LEU A 433 2.95 17.59 1.04
CA LEU A 433 3.77 18.11 -0.04
C LEU A 433 5.11 17.37 -0.17
N MET A 434 5.73 16.99 0.94
CA MET A 434 6.98 16.22 0.92
C MET A 434 6.80 14.87 0.19
N VAL A 435 5.67 14.20 0.38
CA VAL A 435 5.34 12.94 -0.31
C VAL A 435 4.94 13.19 -1.76
N LEU A 436 4.04 14.15 -2.00
CA LEU A 436 3.41 14.33 -3.30
C LEU A 436 4.29 15.07 -4.32
N LEU A 437 5.20 15.94 -3.87
CA LEU A 437 6.06 16.72 -4.77
C LEU A 437 7.47 16.13 -4.94
N GLY A 438 7.80 15.05 -4.24
CA GLY A 438 9.04 14.29 -4.46
C GLY A 438 8.93 13.39 -5.69
N GLN A 439 10.08 13.02 -6.26
CA GLN A 439 10.15 11.98 -7.28
C GLN A 439 9.77 10.61 -6.70
N GLY A 440 9.50 9.62 -7.54
CA GLY A 440 9.04 8.30 -7.10
C GLY A 440 7.51 8.21 -6.93
N VAL A 441 7.05 7.16 -6.27
CA VAL A 441 5.64 6.82 -6.09
C VAL A 441 5.15 7.35 -4.75
N PRO A 442 4.26 8.36 -4.69
CA PRO A 442 3.67 8.80 -3.44
C PRO A 442 2.66 7.77 -2.94
N MET A 443 2.76 7.38 -1.67
CA MET A 443 1.77 6.57 -0.98
C MET A 443 1.11 7.34 0.15
N ILE A 444 -0.22 7.33 0.17
CA ILE A 444 -1.06 7.89 1.23
C ILE A 444 -1.66 6.72 2.02
N TYR A 445 -1.49 6.72 3.34
CA TYR A 445 -2.18 5.79 4.22
C TYR A 445 -3.62 6.24 4.41
N GLY A 446 -4.58 5.35 4.09
CA GLY A 446 -5.99 5.69 4.01
C GLY A 446 -6.55 6.34 5.27
N GLY A 447 -7.15 7.52 5.09
CA GLY A 447 -7.68 8.35 6.17
C GLY A 447 -6.78 9.50 6.61
N ASP A 448 -5.50 9.53 6.22
CA ASP A 448 -4.60 10.65 6.55
C ASP A 448 -5.11 11.96 5.97
N GLU A 449 -5.70 11.94 4.77
CA GLU A 449 -6.29 13.09 4.07
C GLU A 449 -7.48 13.72 4.83
N ILE A 450 -8.07 12.97 5.74
CA ILE A 450 -9.14 13.45 6.64
C ILE A 450 -8.68 13.54 8.10
N CYS A 451 -7.36 13.51 8.34
CA CYS A 451 -6.72 13.57 9.64
C CYS A 451 -7.20 12.47 10.60
N ASN A 452 -7.28 11.23 10.11
CA ASN A 452 -7.59 10.08 10.95
C ASN A 452 -6.55 9.90 12.05
N SER A 453 -6.98 9.45 13.22
CA SER A 453 -6.12 9.22 14.40
C SER A 453 -6.38 7.84 14.96
N GLN A 454 -5.32 7.15 15.33
CA GLN A 454 -5.34 5.93 16.13
C GLN A 454 -5.14 6.23 17.63
N ASN A 455 -5.34 7.51 18.04
CA ASN A 455 -5.18 8.00 19.40
C ASN A 455 -3.77 7.75 19.98
N GLY A 456 -2.74 7.85 19.14
CA GLY A 456 -1.36 7.58 19.53
C GLY A 456 -0.98 6.10 19.63
N ASN A 457 -1.88 5.20 19.21
CA ASN A 457 -1.52 3.80 19.04
C ASN A 457 -0.74 3.64 17.73
N ASN A 458 0.54 3.25 17.81
CA ASN A 458 1.41 3.09 16.66
C ASN A 458 1.52 1.63 16.18
N ASN A 459 0.69 0.73 16.71
CA ASN A 459 0.71 -0.69 16.42
C ASN A 459 -0.70 -1.30 16.56
N ALA A 460 -1.66 -0.81 15.78
CA ALA A 460 -3.08 -1.20 15.90
C ALA A 460 -3.40 -2.61 15.36
N TYR A 461 -2.42 -3.54 15.37
CA TYR A 461 -2.51 -4.88 14.76
C TYR A 461 -3.63 -5.76 15.30
N CYS A 462 -4.10 -5.49 16.53
CA CYS A 462 -5.15 -6.24 17.19
C CYS A 462 -6.43 -5.42 17.46
N GLN A 463 -6.59 -4.25 16.82
CA GLN A 463 -7.63 -3.27 17.12
C GLN A 463 -8.77 -3.29 16.09
N ASP A 464 -9.65 -4.30 16.15
CA ASP A 464 -10.91 -4.31 15.38
C ASP A 464 -11.98 -3.42 16.06
N ASN A 465 -11.65 -2.15 16.26
CA ASN A 465 -12.50 -1.16 16.92
C ASN A 465 -12.19 0.26 16.41
N GLN A 466 -12.65 1.29 17.11
CA GLN A 466 -12.47 2.70 16.72
C GLN A 466 -11.01 3.14 16.60
N VAL A 467 -10.04 2.42 17.18
CA VAL A 467 -8.61 2.70 17.01
C VAL A 467 -8.15 2.28 15.61
N GLY A 468 -8.52 1.08 15.18
CA GLY A 468 -8.14 0.54 13.86
C GLY A 468 -9.08 0.93 12.71
N TRP A 469 -10.27 1.53 13.00
CA TRP A 469 -11.22 1.94 11.96
C TRP A 469 -11.09 3.42 11.62
N ILE A 470 -11.30 3.77 10.35
CA ILE A 470 -11.30 5.16 9.89
C ILE A 470 -12.51 5.92 10.45
N ASP A 471 -12.28 7.07 11.09
CA ASP A 471 -13.36 7.98 11.51
C ASP A 471 -13.80 8.90 10.36
N TRP A 472 -14.76 8.46 9.58
CA TRP A 472 -15.32 9.18 8.44
C TRP A 472 -16.01 10.51 8.76
N LYS A 473 -16.20 10.85 10.04
CA LYS A 473 -16.61 12.20 10.44
C LYS A 473 -15.53 13.24 10.12
N GLY A 474 -14.28 12.78 9.95
CA GLY A 474 -13.14 13.57 9.50
C GLY A 474 -13.39 14.33 8.21
N ILE A 475 -14.17 13.81 7.25
CA ILE A 475 -14.50 14.49 5.99
C ILE A 475 -15.04 15.91 6.24
N LYS A 476 -16.06 16.05 7.10
CA LYS A 476 -16.64 17.36 7.42
C LYS A 476 -15.77 18.19 8.35
N LYS A 477 -15.15 17.54 9.33
CA LYS A 477 -14.33 18.21 10.34
C LYS A 477 -13.06 18.80 9.76
N ASN A 478 -12.43 18.11 8.82
CA ASN A 478 -11.14 18.42 8.23
C ASN A 478 -11.26 18.67 6.70
N GLU A 479 -12.39 19.21 6.26
CA GLU A 479 -12.68 19.47 4.84
C GLU A 479 -11.57 20.26 4.15
N LYS A 480 -11.00 21.26 4.83
CA LYS A 480 -9.88 22.03 4.29
C LYS A 480 -8.66 21.17 4.01
N MET A 481 -8.32 20.22 4.88
CA MET A 481 -7.20 19.31 4.64
C MET A 481 -7.49 18.38 3.47
N LEU A 482 -8.70 17.82 3.40
CA LEU A 482 -9.11 16.98 2.26
C LEU A 482 -9.00 17.75 0.94
N GLN A 483 -9.44 19.01 0.88
CA GLN A 483 -9.32 19.84 -0.32
C GLN A 483 -7.86 20.14 -0.64
N PHE A 484 -7.02 20.42 0.36
CA PHE A 484 -5.60 20.62 0.17
C PHE A 484 -4.92 19.40 -0.48
N VAL A 485 -5.22 18.19 0.02
CA VAL A 485 -4.66 16.94 -0.53
C VAL A 485 -5.12 16.71 -1.97
N LYS A 486 -6.40 16.95 -2.27
CA LYS A 486 -6.92 16.87 -3.65
C LYS A 486 -6.17 17.83 -4.60
N GLN A 487 -5.99 19.08 -4.17
CA GLN A 487 -5.26 20.08 -4.96
C GLN A 487 -3.79 19.71 -5.13
N ALA A 488 -3.14 19.16 -4.09
CA ALA A 488 -1.74 18.72 -4.17
C ALA A 488 -1.55 17.52 -5.13
N ILE A 489 -2.49 16.57 -5.15
CA ILE A 489 -2.49 15.46 -6.12
C ILE A 489 -2.72 15.99 -7.55
N ALA A 490 -3.66 16.93 -7.73
CA ALA A 490 -3.93 17.56 -9.01
C ALA A 490 -2.69 18.33 -9.52
N PHE A 491 -2.06 19.13 -8.65
CA PHE A 491 -0.84 19.86 -8.96
C PHE A 491 0.31 18.94 -9.41
N ARG A 492 0.54 17.82 -8.70
CA ARG A 492 1.51 16.81 -9.15
C ARG A 492 1.19 16.31 -10.56
N ARG A 493 -0.07 16.00 -10.86
CA ARG A 493 -0.50 15.47 -12.16
C ARG A 493 -0.36 16.50 -13.28
N GLU A 494 -0.60 17.78 -12.98
CA GLU A 494 -0.49 18.89 -13.93
C GLU A 494 0.96 19.23 -14.28
N HIS A 495 1.91 18.85 -13.41
CA HIS A 495 3.34 19.12 -13.59
C HIS A 495 4.16 17.83 -13.74
N PRO A 496 4.29 17.27 -14.98
CA PRO A 496 5.04 16.06 -15.25
C PRO A 496 6.49 16.08 -14.77
N ILE A 497 7.10 17.25 -14.62
CA ILE A 497 8.46 17.38 -14.09
C ILE A 497 8.60 16.88 -12.66
N LEU A 498 7.50 16.80 -11.89
CA LEU A 498 7.47 16.27 -10.53
C LEU A 498 7.41 14.73 -10.47
N HIS A 499 7.18 14.05 -11.62
CA HIS A 499 7.03 12.61 -11.68
C HIS A 499 7.59 12.02 -12.98
N VAL A 500 8.85 12.32 -13.25
CA VAL A 500 9.51 11.84 -14.47
C VAL A 500 9.74 10.33 -14.45
N PRO A 501 9.65 9.64 -15.61
CA PRO A 501 9.88 8.20 -15.70
C PRO A 501 11.34 7.80 -15.46
N GLU A 502 12.29 8.69 -15.73
CA GLU A 502 13.73 8.43 -15.65
C GLU A 502 14.37 9.12 -14.45
N GLU A 503 15.54 8.65 -14.05
CA GLU A 503 16.34 9.24 -12.99
C GLU A 503 16.86 10.62 -13.39
N MET A 504 16.71 11.59 -12.50
CA MET A 504 17.28 12.91 -12.66
C MET A 504 18.80 12.90 -12.47
N ARG A 505 19.52 13.62 -13.32
CA ARG A 505 20.98 13.57 -13.42
C ARG A 505 21.69 14.74 -12.74
N GLY A 506 20.98 15.84 -12.50
CA GLY A 506 21.57 17.07 -11.95
C GLY A 506 22.53 17.78 -12.89
N VAL A 507 22.45 17.51 -14.20
CA VAL A 507 23.29 18.13 -15.25
C VAL A 507 22.46 18.45 -16.48
N ASP A 508 22.95 19.38 -17.31
CA ASP A 508 22.28 19.71 -18.58
C ASP A 508 22.65 18.73 -19.70
N TYR A 509 22.01 17.56 -19.72
CA TYR A 509 22.28 16.52 -20.72
C TYR A 509 21.43 16.63 -22.00
N LYS A 510 20.45 17.54 -22.04
CA LYS A 510 19.63 17.83 -23.22
C LYS A 510 19.93 19.17 -23.85
N THR A 511 20.98 19.88 -23.42
CA THR A 511 21.36 21.22 -23.89
C THR A 511 20.20 22.22 -23.79
N LYS A 512 19.51 22.20 -22.64
CA LYS A 512 18.40 23.10 -22.34
C LYS A 512 18.83 24.40 -21.62
N GLY A 513 20.11 24.52 -21.30
CA GLY A 513 20.71 25.66 -20.62
C GLY A 513 20.82 25.52 -19.10
N LEU A 514 20.06 24.62 -18.50
CA LEU A 514 20.04 24.36 -17.06
C LEU A 514 19.94 22.85 -16.79
N PRO A 515 20.42 22.39 -15.62
CA PRO A 515 20.24 20.99 -15.21
C PRO A 515 18.76 20.66 -14.96
N ASP A 516 18.38 19.39 -15.13
CA ASP A 516 17.02 18.90 -14.90
C ASP A 516 16.55 19.11 -13.45
N VAL A 517 17.47 19.01 -12.49
CA VAL A 517 17.24 19.31 -11.08
C VAL A 517 18.46 20.03 -10.48
N SER A 518 18.23 20.98 -9.60
CA SER A 518 19.28 21.69 -8.87
C SER A 518 18.89 21.98 -7.43
N LEU A 519 19.91 22.12 -6.58
CA LEU A 519 19.76 22.34 -5.14
C LEU A 519 20.19 23.75 -4.77
N HIS A 520 19.44 24.37 -3.85
CA HIS A 520 19.56 25.76 -3.45
C HIS A 520 19.35 25.90 -1.93
N GLY A 521 19.62 27.08 -1.43
CA GLY A 521 19.38 27.49 -0.05
C GLY A 521 19.35 29.01 0.07
N GLU A 522 20.03 29.57 1.06
CA GLU A 522 20.25 31.02 1.20
C GLU A 522 21.02 31.61 0.00
N ARG A 523 21.72 30.76 -0.75
CA ARG A 523 22.37 31.08 -2.01
C ARG A 523 21.81 30.26 -3.13
N ALA A 524 21.54 30.88 -4.27
CA ALA A 524 21.15 30.13 -5.47
C ALA A 524 22.31 29.23 -5.94
N TRP A 525 21.98 28.03 -6.41
CA TRP A 525 22.93 27.01 -6.92
C TRP A 525 23.90 26.46 -5.85
N TYR A 526 23.57 26.67 -4.58
CA TYR A 526 24.35 26.16 -3.46
C TYR A 526 23.46 25.65 -2.33
N LEU A 527 23.65 24.40 -1.97
CA LEU A 527 23.00 23.80 -0.81
C LEU A 527 23.98 23.82 0.37
N ASN A 528 23.60 24.50 1.44
CA ASN A 528 24.29 24.37 2.72
C ASN A 528 23.79 23.09 3.44
N ALA A 529 24.60 22.03 3.42
CA ALA A 529 24.31 20.76 4.08
C ALA A 529 25.03 20.62 5.44
N GLU A 530 25.44 21.73 6.06
CA GLU A 530 25.94 21.69 7.43
C GLU A 530 24.87 21.14 8.39
N ASN A 531 25.29 20.45 9.46
CA ASN A 531 24.39 19.80 10.42
C ASN A 531 23.38 20.76 11.07
N THR A 532 23.71 22.05 11.18
CA THR A 532 22.82 23.08 11.73
C THR A 532 21.81 23.62 10.72
N SER A 533 21.97 23.32 9.42
CA SER A 533 21.07 23.80 8.37
C SER A 533 19.69 23.10 8.45
N ARG A 534 18.64 23.86 8.15
CA ARG A 534 17.23 23.41 8.11
C ARG A 534 16.53 23.88 6.83
N LEU A 535 17.34 24.31 5.85
CA LEU A 535 16.86 24.94 4.62
C LEU A 535 17.21 24.08 3.42
N LEU A 536 16.22 23.84 2.57
CA LEU A 536 16.40 23.13 1.32
C LEU A 536 15.57 23.78 0.22
N GLY A 537 16.20 24.23 -0.85
CA GLY A 537 15.56 24.65 -2.08
C GLY A 537 15.83 23.62 -3.17
N ILE A 538 14.81 23.20 -3.89
CA ILE A 538 14.93 22.29 -5.03
C ILE A 538 14.25 22.94 -6.23
N MET A 539 14.96 23.08 -7.34
CA MET A 539 14.38 23.46 -8.62
C MET A 539 14.33 22.25 -9.53
N TYR A 540 13.16 21.95 -10.03
CA TYR A 540 12.91 21.03 -11.15
C TYR A 540 12.72 21.85 -12.41
N TYR A 541 13.58 21.67 -13.40
CA TYR A 541 13.55 22.49 -14.62
C TYR A 541 12.57 21.90 -15.65
N GLY A 542 11.46 22.60 -15.87
CA GLY A 542 10.30 22.12 -16.65
C GLY A 542 10.61 21.70 -18.08
N ALA A 543 11.63 22.28 -18.71
CA ALA A 543 12.05 21.94 -20.09
C ALA A 543 12.49 20.46 -20.28
N TYR A 544 12.60 19.68 -19.18
CA TYR A 544 12.91 18.25 -19.23
C TYR A 544 11.67 17.35 -19.23
N ALA A 545 10.48 17.91 -19.03
CA ALA A 545 9.21 17.20 -19.09
C ALA A 545 8.23 17.85 -20.07
N GLN A 546 7.28 17.08 -20.60
CA GLN A 546 6.25 17.56 -21.51
C GLN A 546 4.88 17.30 -20.92
N LYS A 547 4.00 18.28 -21.05
CA LYS A 547 2.58 18.16 -20.75
C LYS A 547 1.85 17.33 -21.80
N ALA A 548 0.60 16.97 -21.53
CA ALA A 548 -0.21 16.15 -22.43
C ALA A 548 -0.46 16.80 -23.81
N ASP A 549 -0.40 18.13 -23.90
CA ASP A 549 -0.53 18.90 -25.14
C ASP A 549 0.78 19.01 -25.93
N GLY A 550 1.89 18.45 -25.41
CA GLY A 550 3.21 18.48 -26.01
C GLY A 550 4.03 19.72 -25.68
N SER A 551 3.49 20.68 -24.93
CA SER A 551 4.26 21.84 -24.43
C SER A 551 5.27 21.42 -23.36
N GLU A 552 6.34 22.18 -23.19
CA GLU A 552 7.24 22.03 -22.04
C GLU A 552 6.50 22.40 -20.75
N ASP A 553 6.83 21.69 -19.67
CA ASP A 553 6.28 22.00 -18.35
C ASP A 553 6.86 23.30 -17.78
N GLU A 554 6.20 23.89 -16.79
CA GLU A 554 6.75 24.98 -16.00
C GLU A 554 7.86 24.46 -15.08
N SER A 555 8.88 25.28 -14.85
CA SER A 555 9.86 24.96 -13.81
C SER A 555 9.25 25.17 -12.44
N VAL A 556 9.45 24.20 -11.56
CA VAL A 556 8.92 24.19 -10.19
C VAL A 556 10.07 24.41 -9.21
N TYR A 557 9.95 25.39 -8.34
CA TYR A 557 10.89 25.60 -7.23
C TYR A 557 10.18 25.33 -5.91
N ILE A 558 10.73 24.42 -5.11
CA ILE A 558 10.19 24.04 -3.81
C ILE A 558 11.19 24.48 -2.74
N ALA A 559 10.77 25.36 -1.85
CA ALA A 559 11.57 25.83 -0.73
C ALA A 559 11.02 25.29 0.60
N TYR A 560 11.86 24.59 1.32
CA TYR A 560 11.60 24.02 2.65
C TYR A 560 12.34 24.85 3.69
N ASN A 561 11.63 25.66 4.48
CA ASN A 561 12.16 26.29 5.67
C ASN A 561 11.64 25.55 6.92
N PHE A 562 12.41 24.62 7.44
CA PHE A 562 12.06 23.95 8.69
C PHE A 562 12.77 24.53 9.92
N HIS A 563 13.45 25.66 9.74
CA HIS A 563 13.91 26.48 10.86
C HIS A 563 12.73 27.11 11.62
N TRP A 564 12.92 27.48 12.86
CA TRP A 564 11.91 28.14 13.72
C TRP A 564 11.85 29.66 13.55
N GLU A 565 12.63 30.22 12.63
CA GLU A 565 12.68 31.64 12.24
C GLU A 565 12.39 31.78 10.75
N THR A 566 11.99 33.00 10.35
CA THR A 566 11.93 33.39 8.95
C THR A 566 13.32 33.35 8.33
N ARG A 567 13.45 32.79 7.15
CA ARG A 567 14.69 32.68 6.40
C ARG A 567 14.51 33.17 4.97
N GLU A 568 15.58 33.74 4.41
CA GLU A 568 15.65 34.18 3.02
C GLU A 568 16.21 33.08 2.14
N PHE A 569 15.57 32.83 1.01
CA PHE A 569 16.04 31.96 -0.05
C PHE A 569 16.44 32.81 -1.27
N ALA A 570 17.61 32.54 -1.83
CA ALA A 570 17.97 33.10 -3.13
C ALA A 570 17.39 32.24 -4.25
N LEU A 571 16.71 32.87 -5.18
CA LEU A 571 16.06 32.23 -6.31
C LEU A 571 16.98 32.16 -7.54
N PRO A 572 16.98 31.04 -8.29
CA PRO A 572 17.71 30.95 -9.55
C PRO A 572 17.10 31.90 -10.59
N ASN A 573 17.97 32.57 -11.34
CA ASN A 573 17.55 33.42 -12.45
C ASN A 573 17.26 32.57 -13.69
N LEU A 574 16.05 32.70 -14.25
CA LEU A 574 15.57 31.97 -15.43
C LEU A 574 15.43 32.89 -16.67
N GLY A 575 16.23 33.96 -16.76
CA GLY A 575 16.21 34.88 -17.88
C GLY A 575 14.94 35.75 -17.90
N HIS A 576 14.07 35.54 -18.88
CA HIS A 576 12.82 36.31 -19.06
C HIS A 576 11.65 35.84 -18.21
N LYS A 577 11.86 34.85 -17.32
CA LYS A 577 10.82 34.33 -16.44
C LYS A 577 10.97 34.91 -15.03
N HIS A 578 9.86 35.05 -14.33
CA HIS A 578 9.84 35.36 -12.92
C HIS A 578 9.14 34.22 -12.14
N TRP A 579 9.36 34.16 -10.84
CA TRP A 579 8.75 33.19 -9.97
C TRP A 579 7.41 33.70 -9.43
N LYS A 580 6.37 32.90 -9.58
CA LYS A 580 5.04 33.12 -9.01
C LYS A 580 4.82 32.13 -7.86
N LYS A 581 4.43 32.63 -6.70
CA LYS A 581 4.09 31.76 -5.54
C LYS A 581 2.72 31.15 -5.74
N VAL A 582 2.63 29.81 -5.71
CA VAL A 582 1.40 29.06 -5.95
C VAL A 582 0.96 28.25 -4.73
N ILE A 583 1.90 27.83 -3.87
CA ILE A 583 1.60 27.14 -2.63
C ILE A 583 2.40 27.77 -1.49
N ASP A 584 1.75 27.98 -0.35
CA ASP A 584 2.36 28.40 0.91
C ASP A 584 1.63 27.73 2.07
N THR A 585 2.29 26.76 2.72
CA THR A 585 1.66 25.94 3.77
C THR A 585 1.28 26.75 5.02
N SER A 586 1.78 27.97 5.15
CA SER A 586 1.40 28.91 6.23
C SER A 586 0.14 29.73 5.91
N ALA A 587 -0.30 29.76 4.67
CA ALA A 587 -1.49 30.50 4.22
C ALA A 587 -2.78 29.79 4.66
N VAL A 588 -3.27 30.12 5.85
CA VAL A 588 -4.42 29.44 6.47
C VAL A 588 -5.75 29.81 5.80
N LYS A 589 -5.89 31.06 5.31
CA LYS A 589 -7.14 31.55 4.69
C LYS A 589 -7.37 30.86 3.35
N GLU A 590 -6.36 30.82 2.53
CA GLU A 590 -6.33 30.27 1.18
C GLU A 590 -6.11 28.75 1.17
N ASN A 591 -6.16 28.13 2.33
CA ASN A 591 -5.93 26.69 2.50
C ASN A 591 -4.60 26.18 1.94
N GLY A 592 -3.59 27.04 1.87
CA GLY A 592 -2.25 26.71 1.37
C GLY A 592 -2.06 26.84 -0.13
N PHE A 593 -3.10 26.81 -0.97
CA PHE A 593 -3.06 27.09 -2.40
C PHE A 593 -3.50 28.53 -2.66
N LEU A 594 -2.72 29.26 -3.43
CA LEU A 594 -2.92 30.68 -3.68
C LEU A 594 -3.54 30.86 -5.08
N ASP A 595 -4.82 31.22 -5.15
CA ASP A 595 -5.57 31.28 -6.41
C ASP A 595 -5.05 32.37 -7.36
N GLU A 596 -4.69 33.56 -6.85
CA GLU A 596 -4.16 34.67 -7.66
C GLU A 596 -3.13 35.48 -6.87
N SER A 597 -1.90 35.00 -6.80
CA SER A 597 -0.79 35.82 -6.31
C SER A 597 -0.28 36.70 -7.43
N GLU A 598 -0.45 38.02 -7.32
CA GLU A 598 0.20 39.00 -8.22
C GLU A 598 1.68 39.21 -7.88
N GLU A 599 2.15 38.65 -6.77
CA GLU A 599 3.52 38.81 -6.30
C GLU A 599 4.52 38.05 -7.20
N LYS A 600 5.41 38.81 -7.83
CA LYS A 600 6.48 38.35 -8.72
C LYS A 600 7.81 38.40 -7.98
N TYR A 601 8.50 37.30 -7.95
CA TYR A 601 9.81 37.18 -7.32
C TYR A 601 10.87 36.90 -8.38
N SER A 602 12.03 37.53 -8.27
CA SER A 602 13.13 37.33 -9.24
C SER A 602 14.45 36.92 -8.60
N LYS A 603 14.75 37.39 -7.40
CA LYS A 603 16.05 37.19 -6.76
C LYS A 603 15.99 36.51 -5.41
N LYS A 604 14.99 36.84 -4.59
CA LYS A 604 14.92 36.44 -3.18
C LYS A 604 13.47 36.25 -2.76
N LEU A 605 13.29 35.35 -1.78
CA LEU A 605 12.01 35.07 -1.15
C LEU A 605 12.21 34.87 0.35
N GLU A 606 11.50 35.61 1.17
CA GLU A 606 11.40 35.34 2.61
C GLU A 606 10.33 34.29 2.89
N ILE A 607 10.68 33.27 3.67
CA ILE A 607 9.80 32.15 4.03
C ILE A 607 9.70 32.07 5.55
N GLY A 608 8.47 32.09 6.04
CA GLY A 608 8.17 31.96 7.46
C GLY A 608 8.65 30.63 8.06
N PRO A 609 8.67 30.53 9.40
CA PRO A 609 9.14 29.33 10.09
C PRO A 609 8.29 28.11 9.79
N ARG A 610 8.94 26.94 9.65
CA ARG A 610 8.28 25.62 9.47
C ARG A 610 7.29 25.58 8.30
N THR A 611 7.71 26.14 7.17
CA THR A 611 6.85 26.38 6.00
C THR A 611 7.49 25.81 4.74
N ILE A 612 6.66 25.23 3.88
CA ILE A 612 7.01 24.93 2.48
C ILE A 612 6.33 25.95 1.59
N VAL A 613 7.09 26.51 0.65
CA VAL A 613 6.60 27.37 -0.43
C VAL A 613 6.92 26.73 -1.76
N VAL A 614 5.95 26.74 -2.68
CA VAL A 614 6.16 26.29 -4.07
C VAL A 614 5.96 27.46 -5.02
N LEU A 615 6.92 27.62 -5.93
CA LEU A 615 6.90 28.64 -6.97
C LEU A 615 6.87 27.98 -8.35
N LEU A 616 6.17 28.61 -9.28
CA LEU A 616 6.22 28.30 -10.72
C LEU A 616 6.93 29.40 -11.49
N ALA A 617 7.74 29.02 -12.46
CA ALA A 617 8.35 29.97 -13.38
C ALA A 617 7.35 30.36 -14.48
N VAL A 618 6.96 31.61 -14.51
CA VAL A 618 6.03 32.18 -15.50
C VAL A 618 6.72 33.23 -16.37
N GLU A 619 6.31 33.33 -17.63
CA GLU A 619 6.87 34.31 -18.54
C GLU A 619 6.46 35.72 -18.15
N GLU A 620 7.32 36.70 -18.40
CA GLU A 620 6.95 38.12 -18.31
C GLU A 620 5.91 38.41 -19.39
N GLU A 621 4.76 38.96 -19.01
CA GLU A 621 3.81 39.51 -19.98
C GLU A 621 4.55 40.59 -20.80
N LYS A 622 4.67 40.39 -22.11
CA LYS A 622 5.09 41.45 -23.00
C LYS A 622 4.07 42.57 -22.87
N LYS A 623 4.45 43.66 -22.21
CA LYS A 623 3.66 44.90 -22.31
C LYS A 623 3.61 45.24 -23.79
N ASP A 624 2.42 45.16 -24.38
CA ASP A 624 2.19 45.63 -25.75
C ASP A 624 2.71 47.06 -25.87
N ALA A 625 3.82 47.20 -26.57
CA ALA A 625 4.44 48.49 -26.88
C ALA A 625 3.61 49.32 -27.90
N SER A 626 2.31 48.93 -28.10
CA SER A 626 1.44 49.53 -29.13
C SER A 626 0.55 50.67 -28.62
N VAL A 627 0.65 51.12 -27.36
CA VAL A 627 -0.19 52.24 -26.83
C VAL A 627 0.60 53.51 -26.58
N ALA A 628 1.87 53.61 -26.98
CA ALA A 628 2.66 54.84 -26.81
C ALA A 628 3.00 55.54 -28.14
N ALA A 629 2.16 55.36 -29.17
CA ALA A 629 2.29 56.09 -30.44
C ALA A 629 0.91 56.45 -30.98
N LEU A 630 0.22 57.38 -30.34
CA LEU A 630 -0.83 58.24 -30.92
C LEU A 630 -0.83 59.57 -30.21
#